data_999cdcb675f361d3be88123cdb5c8224
#
_entry.id   999cdcb675f361d3be88123cdb5c8224
#
_cell.length_a   1.000
_cell.length_b   1.000
_cell.length_c   1.000
_cell.angle_alpha   90.00
_cell.angle_beta   90.00
_cell.angle_gamma   90.00
#
_symmetry.space_group_name_H-M   'P 1'
#
loop_
_entity.id
_entity.type
_entity.pdbx_description
1 polymer ?
#
loop_
_entity_poly.entity_id
_entity_poly.type
_entity_poly.pdbx_seq_one_letter_code
_entity_poly.pdbx_strand_id
1 'polypeptide(L)'
;YLKNIFKYFNHYLLFKKLGGKIKRFYPMLDDFNDNSANIKNHLFHADLLTSQRVFRKNPIKHLDIGSRIDGLVTQIASYRKLDVIDIRDLDIEPHENINFIKKDILDINSSNLKEEYDSISSIGCIAHIGLGRYGDTIDPNGYKKAIENINNLSKANSKIYIHVPIGKKGVEFNSHRVFDANEFIKEFENYKFQLNEFHLIDDDGNLILNANLDDSKQLNFGGGYFVFTKE
;
A
#
# COMPACT_ATOMS: atom_id res chain seq x y z
N TYR A 1 -21.73 -20.22 -16.67
CA TYR A 1 -22.50 -20.53 -15.45
C TYR A 1 -23.15 -21.92 -15.54
N LEU A 2 -23.98 -22.23 -16.57
CA LEU A 2 -24.64 -23.55 -16.75
C LEU A 2 -23.65 -24.72 -16.77
N LYS A 3 -22.51 -24.60 -17.49
CA LYS A 3 -21.45 -25.63 -17.49
C LYS A 3 -20.92 -25.93 -16.10
N ASN A 4 -20.76 -24.93 -15.26
CA ASN A 4 -20.24 -25.09 -13.90
C ASN A 4 -21.25 -25.79 -12.98
N ILE A 5 -22.56 -25.56 -13.19
CA ILE A 5 -23.60 -26.28 -12.47
C ILE A 5 -23.53 -27.78 -12.79
N PHE A 6 -23.46 -28.16 -14.08
CA PHE A 6 -23.31 -29.58 -14.47
C PHE A 6 -22.02 -30.20 -13.91
N LYS A 7 -20.90 -29.46 -13.95
CA LYS A 7 -19.65 -29.91 -13.39
C LYS A 7 -19.76 -30.14 -11.88
N TYR A 8 -20.42 -29.22 -11.15
CA TYR A 8 -20.68 -29.36 -9.71
C TYR A 8 -21.47 -30.63 -9.38
N PHE A 9 -22.59 -30.90 -10.11
CA PHE A 9 -23.39 -32.10 -9.88
C PHE A 9 -22.64 -33.38 -10.21
N ASN A 10 -21.85 -33.40 -11.27
CA ASN A 10 -21.00 -34.56 -11.60
C ASN A 10 -19.95 -34.80 -10.49
N HIS A 11 -19.32 -33.76 -9.97
CA HIS A 11 -18.39 -33.87 -8.86
C HIS A 11 -19.09 -34.33 -7.58
N TYR A 12 -20.31 -33.85 -7.31
CA TYR A 12 -21.10 -34.32 -6.19
C TYR A 12 -21.39 -35.82 -6.27
N LEU A 13 -21.85 -36.31 -7.40
CA LEU A 13 -22.17 -37.73 -7.62
C LEU A 13 -20.92 -38.59 -7.48
N LEU A 14 -19.79 -38.14 -8.04
CA LEU A 14 -18.50 -38.83 -7.91
C LEU A 14 -18.04 -38.86 -6.45
N PHE A 15 -18.12 -37.75 -5.72
CA PHE A 15 -17.75 -37.66 -4.31
C PHE A 15 -18.56 -38.64 -3.44
N LYS A 16 -19.89 -38.74 -3.71
CA LYS A 16 -20.77 -39.70 -3.04
C LYS A 16 -20.40 -41.15 -3.38
N LYS A 17 -20.11 -41.46 -4.65
CA LYS A 17 -19.71 -42.80 -5.12
C LYS A 17 -18.39 -43.26 -4.46
N LEU A 18 -17.49 -42.32 -4.18
CA LEU A 18 -16.22 -42.56 -3.50
C LEU A 18 -16.37 -42.65 -1.95
N GLY A 19 -17.60 -42.65 -1.41
CA GLY A 19 -17.89 -42.76 0.02
C GLY A 19 -17.86 -41.47 0.82
N GLY A 20 -17.81 -40.31 0.14
CA GLY A 20 -17.80 -39.00 0.77
C GLY A 20 -19.11 -38.68 1.50
N LYS A 21 -19.01 -38.14 2.73
CA LYS A 21 -20.15 -37.68 3.53
C LYS A 21 -20.33 -36.17 3.40
N ILE A 22 -21.56 -35.73 3.14
CA ILE A 22 -21.87 -34.31 2.91
C ILE A 22 -22.76 -33.82 4.03
N LYS A 23 -22.33 -32.73 4.71
CA LYS A 23 -23.12 -32.09 5.77
C LYS A 23 -24.19 -31.14 5.18
N ARG A 24 -23.84 -30.39 4.16
CA ARG A 24 -24.75 -29.46 3.46
C ARG A 24 -24.25 -29.16 2.04
N PHE A 25 -25.15 -28.75 1.17
CA PHE A 25 -24.78 -28.20 -0.13
C PHE A 25 -24.31 -26.76 0.02
N TYR A 26 -23.17 -26.45 -0.56
CA TYR A 26 -22.62 -25.11 -0.65
C TYR A 26 -21.91 -24.96 -2.01
N PRO A 27 -22.68 -24.64 -3.07
CA PRO A 27 -22.10 -24.58 -4.42
C PRO A 27 -21.20 -23.37 -4.57
N MET A 28 -19.92 -23.60 -4.88
CA MET A 28 -18.96 -22.60 -5.34
C MET A 28 -18.78 -22.83 -6.84
N LEU A 29 -19.42 -22.00 -7.65
CA LEU A 29 -19.52 -22.22 -9.10
C LEU A 29 -18.57 -21.33 -9.89
N ASP A 30 -18.15 -20.20 -9.33
CA ASP A 30 -17.35 -19.20 -10.03
C ASP A 30 -15.88 -19.57 -10.04
N ASP A 31 -15.39 -20.21 -8.97
CA ASP A 31 -13.97 -20.56 -8.75
C ASP A 31 -13.39 -21.54 -9.79
N PHE A 32 -14.25 -22.26 -10.52
CA PHE A 32 -13.80 -23.27 -11.50
C PHE A 32 -12.87 -22.73 -12.60
N ASN A 33 -12.96 -21.43 -12.87
CA ASN A 33 -12.21 -20.77 -13.93
C ASN A 33 -11.41 -19.57 -13.39
N ASP A 34 -11.38 -19.37 -12.07
CA ASP A 34 -10.65 -18.27 -11.48
C ASP A 34 -9.15 -18.52 -11.52
N ASN A 35 -8.40 -17.45 -11.64
CA ASN A 35 -6.97 -17.47 -11.42
C ASN A 35 -6.66 -17.63 -9.91
N SER A 36 -5.51 -18.20 -9.58
CA SER A 36 -5.08 -18.41 -8.20
C SER A 36 -4.98 -17.13 -7.38
N ALA A 37 -4.72 -15.99 -8.03
CA ALA A 37 -4.72 -14.65 -7.43
C ALA A 37 -4.73 -13.58 -8.51
N ASN A 38 -5.23 -12.40 -8.16
CA ASN A 38 -5.04 -11.19 -8.98
C ASN A 38 -3.76 -10.47 -8.54
N ILE A 39 -2.64 -10.81 -9.16
CA ILE A 39 -1.33 -10.16 -8.92
C ILE A 39 -1.13 -8.89 -9.77
N LYS A 40 -2.05 -8.58 -10.67
CA LYS A 40 -2.06 -7.33 -11.45
C LYS A 40 -2.62 -6.17 -10.64
N ASN A 41 -2.11 -5.99 -9.42
CA ASN A 41 -2.55 -4.97 -8.49
C ASN A 41 -1.34 -4.17 -8.04
N HIS A 42 -1.42 -2.85 -8.11
CA HIS A 42 -0.34 -1.95 -7.69
C HIS A 42 0.12 -2.25 -6.27
N LEU A 43 -0.81 -2.48 -5.34
CA LEU A 43 -0.48 -2.73 -3.93
C LEU A 43 0.24 -4.06 -3.74
N PHE A 44 -0.10 -5.12 -4.51
CA PHE A 44 0.61 -6.39 -4.42
C PHE A 44 2.12 -6.23 -4.65
N HIS A 45 2.48 -5.51 -5.71
CA HIS A 45 3.89 -5.25 -6.03
C HIS A 45 4.55 -4.31 -5.02
N ALA A 46 3.87 -3.22 -4.65
CA ALA A 46 4.42 -2.23 -3.73
C ALA A 46 4.62 -2.80 -2.32
N ASP A 47 3.66 -3.59 -1.79
CA ASP A 47 3.75 -4.25 -0.50
C ASP A 47 4.96 -5.21 -0.46
N LEU A 48 5.10 -6.06 -1.47
CA LEU A 48 6.20 -7.03 -1.55
C LEU A 48 7.56 -6.35 -1.67
N LEU A 49 7.68 -5.32 -2.55
CA LEU A 49 8.90 -4.54 -2.70
C LEU A 49 9.30 -3.85 -1.39
N THR A 50 8.33 -3.26 -0.69
CA THR A 50 8.57 -2.57 0.59
C THR A 50 9.01 -3.55 1.66
N SER A 51 8.26 -4.64 1.85
CA SER A 51 8.59 -5.67 2.85
C SER A 51 10.01 -6.21 2.66
N GLN A 52 10.40 -6.54 1.42
CA GLN A 52 11.75 -7.02 1.11
C GLN A 52 12.84 -5.97 1.42
N ARG A 53 12.58 -4.68 1.15
CA ARG A 53 13.55 -3.60 1.43
C ARG A 53 13.69 -3.34 2.92
N VAL A 54 12.58 -3.32 3.65
CA VAL A 54 12.60 -3.18 5.11
C VAL A 54 13.36 -4.34 5.74
N PHE A 55 13.13 -5.58 5.26
CA PHE A 55 13.86 -6.75 5.73
C PHE A 55 15.39 -6.61 5.50
N ARG A 56 15.80 -6.26 4.29
CA ARG A 56 17.23 -6.11 3.93
C ARG A 56 17.89 -4.95 4.64
N LYS A 57 17.20 -3.83 4.79
CA LYS A 57 17.71 -2.63 5.49
C LYS A 57 17.84 -2.85 6.99
N ASN A 58 16.97 -3.71 7.56
CA ASN A 58 16.88 -4.02 8.98
C ASN A 58 16.95 -2.74 9.86
N PRO A 59 16.02 -1.79 9.70
CA PRO A 59 16.04 -0.52 10.42
C PRO A 59 15.90 -0.74 11.93
N ILE A 60 16.36 0.21 12.74
CA ILE A 60 16.16 0.18 14.20
C ILE A 60 14.67 0.36 14.50
N LYS A 61 14.03 1.36 13.88
CA LYS A 61 12.62 1.68 14.08
C LYS A 61 11.92 1.95 12.75
N HIS A 62 10.88 1.18 12.45
CA HIS A 62 10.07 1.32 11.24
C HIS A 62 8.69 1.84 11.56
N LEU A 63 8.22 2.83 10.79
CA LEU A 63 6.87 3.37 10.82
C LEU A 63 6.17 3.07 9.50
N ASP A 64 4.95 2.59 9.58
CA ASP A 64 4.03 2.58 8.44
C ASP A 64 2.94 3.63 8.61
N ILE A 65 2.60 4.32 7.51
CA ILE A 65 1.57 5.37 7.50
C ILE A 65 0.45 4.96 6.55
N GLY A 66 -0.66 4.49 7.13
CA GLY A 66 -1.93 4.25 6.46
C GLY A 66 -1.94 3.14 5.42
N SER A 67 -0.93 2.26 5.39
CA SER A 67 -0.98 1.07 4.53
C SER A 67 -1.98 0.04 5.07
N ARG A 68 -2.37 -0.90 4.23
CA ARG A 68 -3.31 -1.94 4.65
C ARG A 68 -2.70 -2.85 5.72
N ILE A 69 -3.44 -3.04 6.82
CA ILE A 69 -3.02 -3.95 7.90
C ILE A 69 -2.89 -5.39 7.38
N ASP A 70 -3.87 -5.86 6.59
CA ASP A 70 -3.91 -7.19 5.98
C ASP A 70 -3.02 -7.34 4.72
N GLY A 71 -2.29 -6.29 4.36
CA GLY A 71 -1.31 -6.23 3.27
C GLY A 71 0.11 -6.07 3.80
N LEU A 72 0.73 -4.90 3.54
CA LEU A 72 2.12 -4.61 3.91
C LEU A 72 2.41 -4.83 5.39
N VAL A 73 1.54 -4.33 6.27
CA VAL A 73 1.79 -4.36 7.73
C VAL A 73 1.98 -5.79 8.23
N THR A 74 1.12 -6.74 7.82
CA THR A 74 1.27 -8.15 8.21
C THR A 74 2.54 -8.77 7.66
N GLN A 75 2.96 -8.41 6.44
CA GLN A 75 4.22 -8.89 5.86
C GLN A 75 5.42 -8.44 6.70
N ILE A 76 5.47 -7.18 7.13
CA ILE A 76 6.55 -6.65 7.98
C ILE A 76 6.45 -7.23 9.39
N ALA A 77 5.26 -7.29 9.98
CA ALA A 77 5.03 -7.82 11.33
C ALA A 77 5.44 -9.29 11.47
N SER A 78 5.49 -10.05 10.37
CA SER A 78 5.92 -11.44 10.38
C SER A 78 7.38 -11.65 10.81
N TYR A 79 8.23 -10.62 10.71
CA TYR A 79 9.66 -10.73 11.02
C TYR A 79 10.20 -9.62 11.94
N ARG A 80 9.40 -8.57 12.24
CA ARG A 80 9.85 -7.47 13.12
C ARG A 80 8.69 -6.68 13.71
N LYS A 81 8.98 -5.94 14.79
CA LYS A 81 8.07 -4.92 15.32
C LYS A 81 8.07 -3.68 14.43
N LEU A 82 6.89 -3.05 14.32
CA LEU A 82 6.70 -1.77 13.63
C LEU A 82 5.63 -0.93 14.33
N ASP A 83 5.75 0.38 14.17
CA ASP A 83 4.70 1.34 14.51
C ASP A 83 3.82 1.56 13.28
N VAL A 84 2.51 1.71 13.48
CA VAL A 84 1.54 1.96 12.42
C VAL A 84 0.66 3.13 12.81
N ILE A 85 0.62 4.16 11.97
CA ILE A 85 -0.30 5.30 12.11
C ILE A 85 -1.42 5.16 11.10
N ASP A 86 -2.68 5.17 11.56
CA ASP A 86 -3.87 5.28 10.71
C ASP A 86 -4.91 6.15 11.41
N ILE A 87 -5.69 6.91 10.63
CA ILE A 87 -6.78 7.73 11.14
C ILE A 87 -7.98 6.87 11.56
N ARG A 88 -8.14 5.71 10.96
CA ARG A 88 -9.22 4.76 11.25
C ARG A 88 -8.89 3.97 12.51
N ASP A 89 -9.91 3.37 13.10
CA ASP A 89 -9.77 2.49 14.27
C ASP A 89 -9.54 1.03 13.86
N LEU A 90 -9.02 0.24 14.77
CA LEU A 90 -9.05 -1.22 14.71
C LEU A 90 -10.12 -1.76 15.65
N ASP A 91 -10.94 -2.71 15.16
CA ASP A 91 -12.01 -3.32 15.96
C ASP A 91 -11.48 -4.31 17.01
N ILE A 92 -10.25 -4.77 16.87
CA ILE A 92 -9.57 -5.73 17.75
C ILE A 92 -8.12 -5.31 17.99
N GLU A 93 -7.54 -5.77 19.09
CA GLU A 93 -6.11 -5.62 19.37
C GLU A 93 -5.27 -6.29 18.28
N PRO A 94 -4.26 -5.58 17.74
CA PRO A 94 -3.39 -6.15 16.73
C PRO A 94 -2.41 -7.18 17.34
N HIS A 95 -1.68 -7.87 16.48
CA HIS A 95 -0.60 -8.77 16.88
C HIS A 95 0.52 -8.01 17.63
N GLU A 96 1.25 -8.71 18.53
CA GLU A 96 2.32 -8.14 19.39
C GLU A 96 3.43 -7.37 18.66
N ASN A 97 3.64 -7.65 17.37
CA ASN A 97 4.60 -6.93 16.53
C ASN A 97 4.05 -5.65 15.90
N ILE A 98 2.77 -5.34 16.08
CA ILE A 98 2.12 -4.15 15.53
C ILE A 98 1.78 -3.21 16.68
N ASN A 99 2.47 -2.08 16.78
CA ASN A 99 2.11 -0.99 17.67
C ASN A 99 1.22 -0.01 16.90
N PHE A 100 -0.10 -0.15 17.04
CA PHE A 100 -1.06 0.67 16.31
C PHE A 100 -1.31 1.99 17.04
N ILE A 101 -1.20 3.10 16.31
CA ILE A 101 -1.38 4.46 16.79
C ILE A 101 -2.50 5.10 15.97
N LYS A 102 -3.71 5.17 16.55
CA LYS A 102 -4.83 5.89 15.93
C LYS A 102 -4.52 7.38 15.92
N LYS A 103 -4.13 7.92 14.77
CA LYS A 103 -3.81 9.32 14.61
C LYS A 103 -3.89 9.76 13.15
N ASP A 104 -4.34 11.00 12.91
CA ASP A 104 -4.18 11.64 11.62
C ASP A 104 -2.71 12.07 11.44
N ILE A 105 -2.10 11.69 10.32
CA ILE A 105 -0.75 12.12 9.97
C ILE A 105 -0.64 13.66 9.86
N LEU A 106 -1.74 14.34 9.56
CA LEU A 106 -1.78 15.81 9.48
C LEU A 106 -1.64 16.48 10.87
N ASP A 107 -1.97 15.76 11.95
CA ASP A 107 -1.92 16.26 13.33
C ASP A 107 -0.66 15.81 14.10
N ILE A 108 0.32 15.23 13.42
CA ILE A 108 1.49 14.61 14.06
C ILE A 108 2.33 15.63 14.85
N ASN A 109 2.36 16.90 14.45
CA ASN A 109 3.08 17.97 15.13
C ASN A 109 2.58 18.25 16.56
N SER A 110 1.37 17.82 16.90
CA SER A 110 0.83 17.86 18.26
C SER A 110 1.35 16.73 19.16
N SER A 111 2.16 15.81 18.63
CA SER A 111 2.75 14.70 19.36
C SER A 111 4.24 14.95 19.62
N ASN A 112 4.80 14.28 20.64
CA ASN A 112 6.23 14.30 20.92
C ASN A 112 7.08 13.45 19.95
N LEU A 113 6.45 12.93 18.87
CA LEU A 113 7.11 12.12 17.86
C LEU A 113 7.83 13.04 16.87
N LYS A 114 9.15 13.17 17.00
CA LYS A 114 10.00 13.89 16.04
C LYS A 114 11.29 13.11 15.82
N GLU A 115 11.74 13.04 14.56
CA GLU A 115 13.02 12.43 14.15
C GLU A 115 13.32 11.06 14.80
N GLU A 116 12.29 10.20 14.89
CA GLU A 116 12.42 8.93 15.58
C GLU A 116 12.70 7.74 14.66
N TYR A 117 12.34 7.85 13.38
CA TYR A 117 12.31 6.70 12.48
C TYR A 117 13.44 6.75 11.47
N ASP A 118 14.16 5.65 11.35
CA ASP A 118 15.18 5.43 10.32
C ASP A 118 14.62 4.68 9.09
N SER A 119 13.33 4.36 9.14
CA SER A 119 12.58 3.77 8.01
C SER A 119 11.10 4.12 8.11
N ILE A 120 10.51 4.62 7.02
CA ILE A 120 9.08 4.93 6.93
C ILE A 120 8.51 4.35 5.63
N SER A 121 7.31 3.77 5.69
CA SER A 121 6.53 3.38 4.51
C SER A 121 5.17 4.06 4.49
N SER A 122 4.66 4.30 3.28
CA SER A 122 3.28 4.73 3.03
C SER A 122 2.83 4.22 1.66
N ILE A 123 2.12 3.10 1.66
CA ILE A 123 1.73 2.40 0.45
C ILE A 123 0.23 2.57 0.21
N GLY A 124 -0.09 3.34 -0.85
CA GLY A 124 -1.47 3.61 -1.24
C GLY A 124 -2.23 4.56 -0.30
N CYS A 125 -1.55 5.36 0.55
CA CYS A 125 -2.19 6.25 1.50
C CYS A 125 -2.14 7.72 1.08
N ILE A 126 -0.96 8.26 0.73
CA ILE A 126 -0.74 9.71 0.48
C ILE A 126 -1.73 10.28 -0.56
N ALA A 127 -2.09 9.49 -1.56
CA ALA A 127 -3.02 9.90 -2.61
C ALA A 127 -4.44 10.21 -2.10
N HIS A 128 -4.81 9.75 -0.92
CA HIS A 128 -6.15 9.91 -0.35
C HIS A 128 -6.24 11.07 0.64
N ILE A 129 -5.13 11.47 1.25
CA ILE A 129 -5.08 12.45 2.35
C ILE A 129 -5.64 13.81 1.92
N GLY A 130 -6.57 14.36 2.70
CA GLY A 130 -7.23 15.63 2.45
C GLY A 130 -8.41 15.55 1.47
N LEU A 131 -8.90 14.33 1.16
CA LEU A 131 -10.09 14.12 0.32
C LEU A 131 -11.35 13.77 1.12
N GLY A 132 -11.25 13.60 2.44
CA GLY A 132 -12.36 13.22 3.31
C GLY A 132 -12.82 11.78 3.15
N ARG A 133 -12.09 10.95 2.38
CA ARG A 133 -12.49 9.57 2.08
C ARG A 133 -12.62 8.69 3.32
N TYR A 134 -11.75 8.91 4.30
CA TYR A 134 -11.68 8.13 5.53
C TYR A 134 -12.06 8.93 6.78
N GLY A 135 -12.78 10.05 6.59
CA GLY A 135 -13.15 10.97 7.66
C GLY A 135 -12.07 12.02 7.98
N ASP A 136 -11.02 12.07 7.16
CA ASP A 136 -9.96 13.07 7.23
C ASP A 136 -10.47 14.47 6.85
N THR A 137 -9.82 15.50 7.39
CA THR A 137 -10.14 16.90 7.07
C THR A 137 -9.91 17.19 5.59
N ILE A 138 -10.87 17.86 4.94
CA ILE A 138 -10.75 18.28 3.54
C ILE A 138 -9.63 19.33 3.43
N ASP A 139 -8.58 18.97 2.70
CA ASP A 139 -7.45 19.86 2.41
C ASP A 139 -6.83 19.49 1.04
N PRO A 140 -6.96 20.34 0.02
CA PRO A 140 -6.34 20.11 -1.29
C PRO A 140 -4.81 19.90 -1.22
N ASN A 141 -4.15 20.46 -0.20
CA ASN A 141 -2.72 20.33 0.07
C ASN A 141 -2.39 19.29 1.14
N GLY A 142 -3.35 18.47 1.59
CA GLY A 142 -3.16 17.47 2.64
C GLY A 142 -2.00 16.52 2.35
N TYR A 143 -1.81 16.07 1.11
CA TYR A 143 -0.69 15.23 0.72
C TYR A 143 0.69 15.91 0.92
N LYS A 144 0.80 17.23 0.70
CA LYS A 144 2.03 18.00 0.93
C LYS A 144 2.36 18.07 2.42
N LYS A 145 1.34 18.35 3.25
CA LYS A 145 1.50 18.34 4.72
C LYS A 145 1.89 16.97 5.24
N ALA A 146 1.36 15.91 4.64
CA ALA A 146 1.79 14.55 4.99
C ALA A 146 3.28 14.32 4.67
N ILE A 147 3.78 14.80 3.53
CA ILE A 147 5.20 14.74 3.17
C ILE A 147 6.05 15.54 4.15
N GLU A 148 5.62 16.75 4.54
CA GLU A 148 6.26 17.55 5.58
C GLU A 148 6.35 16.80 6.91
N ASN A 149 5.26 16.15 7.32
CA ASN A 149 5.22 15.37 8.56
C ASN A 149 6.07 14.10 8.48
N ILE A 150 6.15 13.44 7.31
CA ILE A 150 7.12 12.37 7.07
C ILE A 150 8.55 12.89 7.29
N ASN A 151 8.86 14.09 6.79
CA ASN A 151 10.18 14.71 7.06
C ASN A 151 10.43 14.91 8.56
N ASN A 152 9.45 15.44 9.30
CA ASN A 152 9.57 15.71 10.73
C ASN A 152 9.75 14.42 11.56
N LEU A 153 9.23 13.29 11.09
CA LEU A 153 9.35 11.97 11.74
C LEU A 153 10.64 11.24 11.37
N SER A 154 11.28 11.62 10.27
CA SER A 154 12.42 10.92 9.69
C SER A 154 13.73 11.38 10.28
N LYS A 155 14.62 10.44 10.65
CA LYS A 155 16.04 10.71 10.96
C LYS A 155 16.84 11.01 9.69
N ALA A 156 17.99 11.64 9.84
CA ALA A 156 18.97 11.72 8.76
C ALA A 156 19.34 10.29 8.28
N ASN A 157 19.57 10.12 6.99
CA ASN A 157 19.82 8.83 6.30
C ASN A 157 18.67 7.80 6.39
N SER A 158 17.47 8.22 6.82
CA SER A 158 16.29 7.34 6.81
C SER A 158 15.88 6.94 5.41
N LYS A 159 15.30 5.74 5.27
CA LYS A 159 14.72 5.24 4.01
C LYS A 159 13.21 5.40 4.02
N ILE A 160 12.69 6.01 2.97
CA ILE A 160 11.26 6.29 2.80
C ILE A 160 10.76 5.53 1.59
N TYR A 161 9.73 4.70 1.79
CA TYR A 161 9.11 3.87 0.76
C TYR A 161 7.69 4.38 0.50
N ILE A 162 7.44 4.85 -0.71
CA ILE A 162 6.16 5.46 -1.07
C ILE A 162 5.59 4.80 -2.31
N HIS A 163 4.29 4.50 -2.27
CA HIS A 163 3.54 4.17 -3.46
C HIS A 163 2.35 5.10 -3.61
N VAL A 164 2.18 5.65 -4.80
CA VAL A 164 1.02 6.47 -5.20
C VAL A 164 0.61 6.14 -6.64
N PRO A 165 -0.67 6.37 -7.00
CA PRO A 165 -1.09 6.37 -8.40
C PRO A 165 -0.37 7.46 -9.19
N ILE A 166 0.16 7.11 -10.37
CA ILE A 166 0.81 8.04 -11.31
C ILE A 166 0.23 7.89 -12.71
N GLY A 167 0.35 8.94 -13.50
CA GLY A 167 -0.15 8.97 -14.87
C GLY A 167 -0.77 10.31 -15.23
N LYS A 168 -1.93 10.27 -15.88
CA LYS A 168 -2.66 11.50 -16.22
C LYS A 168 -3.11 12.23 -14.96
N LYS A 169 -2.36 13.27 -14.60
CA LYS A 169 -2.54 14.04 -13.35
C LYS A 169 -3.96 14.53 -13.16
N GLY A 170 -4.51 14.30 -11.98
CA GLY A 170 -5.85 14.75 -11.61
C GLY A 170 -6.28 14.33 -10.21
N VAL A 171 -7.48 14.75 -9.84
CA VAL A 171 -8.16 14.35 -8.60
C VAL A 171 -9.46 13.66 -8.97
N GLU A 172 -9.61 12.40 -8.60
CA GLU A 172 -10.88 11.66 -8.65
C GLU A 172 -11.55 11.76 -7.28
N PHE A 173 -12.32 12.83 -7.10
CA PHE A 173 -12.92 13.16 -5.81
C PHE A 173 -14.09 12.19 -5.49
N ASN A 174 -14.16 11.62 -4.27
CA ASN A 174 -13.19 11.67 -3.16
C ASN A 174 -12.31 10.38 -3.09
N SER A 175 -12.05 9.77 -4.24
CA SER A 175 -11.34 8.50 -4.33
C SER A 175 -9.84 8.66 -4.09
N HIS A 176 -9.13 9.36 -4.97
CA HIS A 176 -7.68 9.49 -4.92
C HIS A 176 -7.17 10.61 -5.84
N ARG A 177 -5.87 10.91 -5.70
CA ARG A 177 -5.11 11.70 -6.67
C ARG A 177 -4.31 10.79 -7.58
N VAL A 178 -4.17 11.20 -8.84
CA VAL A 178 -3.18 10.66 -9.78
C VAL A 178 -2.10 11.73 -9.93
N PHE A 179 -0.84 11.39 -9.70
CA PHE A 179 0.26 12.35 -9.73
C PHE A 179 1.04 12.29 -11.02
N ASP A 180 1.63 13.41 -11.43
CA ASP A 180 2.81 13.42 -12.28
C ASP A 180 4.01 13.00 -11.44
N ALA A 181 4.78 11.99 -11.91
CA ALA A 181 5.88 11.42 -11.13
C ALA A 181 7.00 12.43 -10.84
N ASN A 182 7.33 13.30 -11.81
CA ASN A 182 8.37 14.32 -11.62
C ASN A 182 7.95 15.40 -10.62
N GLU A 183 6.70 15.85 -10.68
CA GLU A 183 6.17 16.82 -9.71
C GLU A 183 6.12 16.22 -8.31
N PHE A 184 5.72 14.94 -8.19
CA PHE A 184 5.67 14.25 -6.91
C PHE A 184 7.06 14.12 -6.27
N ILE A 185 8.09 13.81 -7.04
CA ILE A 185 9.48 13.76 -6.57
C ILE A 185 9.92 15.13 -6.04
N LYS A 186 9.61 16.22 -6.76
CA LYS A 186 9.96 17.58 -6.30
C LYS A 186 9.37 17.95 -4.95
N GLU A 187 8.17 17.44 -4.61
CA GLU A 187 7.60 17.67 -3.26
C GLU A 187 8.47 17.05 -2.16
N PHE A 188 9.12 15.92 -2.41
CA PHE A 188 10.08 15.32 -1.48
C PHE A 188 11.43 16.04 -1.47
N GLU A 189 11.93 16.45 -2.64
CA GLU A 189 13.19 17.21 -2.77
C GLU A 189 13.17 18.53 -1.99
N ASN A 190 12.00 19.19 -1.86
CA ASN A 190 11.82 20.38 -1.04
C ASN A 190 12.20 20.18 0.43
N TYR A 191 12.20 18.93 0.92
CA TYR A 191 12.57 18.52 2.27
C TYR A 191 13.89 17.75 2.31
N LYS A 192 14.76 17.89 1.28
CA LYS A 192 16.05 17.24 1.17
C LYS A 192 15.99 15.70 1.14
N PHE A 193 14.94 15.15 0.57
CA PHE A 193 14.91 13.75 0.23
C PHE A 193 15.48 13.53 -1.17
N GLN A 194 16.42 12.61 -1.29
CA GLN A 194 17.00 12.19 -2.56
C GLN A 194 16.32 10.91 -3.05
N LEU A 195 15.86 10.89 -4.31
CA LEU A 195 15.34 9.68 -4.95
C LEU A 195 16.48 8.70 -5.22
N ASN A 196 16.31 7.46 -4.75
CA ASN A 196 17.27 6.36 -4.99
C ASN A 196 16.76 5.34 -5.99
N GLU A 197 15.46 5.00 -5.93
CA GLU A 197 14.86 4.00 -6.81
C GLU A 197 13.48 4.48 -7.25
N PHE A 198 13.16 4.21 -8.50
CA PHE A 198 11.82 4.37 -9.06
C PHE A 198 11.43 3.12 -9.80
N HIS A 199 10.29 2.56 -9.45
CA HIS A 199 9.69 1.43 -10.14
C HIS A 199 8.28 1.81 -10.58
N LEU A 200 7.87 1.27 -11.70
CA LEU A 200 6.59 1.56 -12.32
C LEU A 200 5.73 0.30 -12.33
N ILE A 201 4.47 0.45 -12.02
CA ILE A 201 3.45 -0.55 -12.33
C ILE A 201 2.57 0.07 -13.41
N ASP A 202 2.56 -0.54 -14.60
CA ASP A 202 1.85 0.00 -15.76
C ASP A 202 0.31 -0.14 -15.64
N ASP A 203 -0.43 0.39 -16.62
CA ASP A 203 -1.90 0.33 -16.67
C ASP A 203 -2.42 -1.12 -16.75
N ASP A 204 -1.60 -2.08 -17.17
CA ASP A 204 -1.92 -3.52 -17.21
C ASP A 204 -1.53 -4.26 -15.93
N GLY A 205 -0.92 -3.58 -14.96
CA GLY A 205 -0.47 -4.12 -13.68
C GLY A 205 0.86 -4.88 -13.75
N ASN A 206 1.69 -4.64 -14.77
CA ASN A 206 3.03 -5.22 -14.86
C ASN A 206 4.03 -4.35 -14.11
N LEU A 207 4.91 -4.98 -13.32
CA LEU A 207 5.98 -4.29 -12.60
C LEU A 207 7.20 -4.10 -13.49
N ILE A 208 7.66 -2.86 -13.62
CA ILE A 208 8.88 -2.45 -14.34
C ILE A 208 9.86 -1.90 -13.31
N LEU A 209 10.91 -2.67 -13.03
CA LEU A 209 11.95 -2.28 -12.08
C LEU A 209 12.92 -1.25 -12.71
N ASN A 210 13.34 -0.27 -11.91
CA ASN A 210 14.25 0.81 -12.30
C ASN A 210 13.80 1.50 -13.62
N ALA A 211 12.48 1.79 -13.67
CA ALA A 211 11.85 2.42 -14.82
C ALA A 211 12.40 3.83 -15.05
N ASN A 212 12.30 4.30 -16.29
CA ASN A 212 12.56 5.69 -16.59
C ASN A 212 11.35 6.54 -16.17
N LEU A 213 11.58 7.70 -15.58
CA LEU A 213 10.50 8.62 -15.18
C LEU A 213 9.65 9.05 -16.39
N ASP A 214 10.24 9.15 -17.57
CA ASP A 214 9.51 9.50 -18.78
C ASP A 214 8.47 8.45 -19.19
N ASP A 215 8.66 7.18 -18.84
CA ASP A 215 7.70 6.11 -19.11
C ASP A 215 6.37 6.36 -18.38
N SER A 216 6.40 7.04 -17.23
CA SER A 216 5.19 7.38 -16.47
C SER A 216 4.26 8.36 -17.19
N LYS A 217 4.77 9.17 -18.12
CA LYS A 217 3.98 10.19 -18.84
C LYS A 217 2.93 9.59 -19.78
N GLN A 218 3.09 8.34 -20.18
CA GLN A 218 2.19 7.65 -21.10
C GLN A 218 1.04 6.92 -20.37
N LEU A 219 1.10 6.83 -19.04
CA LEU A 219 0.12 6.12 -18.26
C LEU A 219 -1.17 6.93 -18.05
N ASN A 220 -2.29 6.22 -18.04
CA ASN A 220 -3.55 6.79 -17.58
C ASN A 220 -3.68 6.68 -16.06
N PHE A 221 -3.41 5.48 -15.52
CA PHE A 221 -3.55 5.13 -14.11
C PHE A 221 -2.61 3.99 -13.75
N GLY A 222 -1.33 4.28 -13.64
CA GLY A 222 -0.32 3.32 -13.17
C GLY A 222 0.03 3.52 -11.69
N GLY A 223 0.95 2.72 -11.20
CA GLY A 223 1.51 2.83 -9.85
C GLY A 223 2.97 3.31 -9.89
N GLY A 224 3.30 4.35 -9.15
CA GLY A 224 4.68 4.77 -8.90
C GLY A 224 5.16 4.28 -7.54
N TYR A 225 6.24 3.51 -7.53
CA TYR A 225 6.91 3.11 -6.32
C TYR A 225 8.27 3.82 -6.22
N PHE A 226 8.43 4.58 -5.16
CA PHE A 226 9.58 5.46 -4.94
C PHE A 226 10.31 5.07 -3.66
N VAL A 227 11.65 5.05 -3.72
CA VAL A 227 12.51 4.93 -2.54
C VAL A 227 13.35 6.18 -2.41
N PHE A 228 13.19 6.88 -1.30
CA PHE A 228 13.96 8.08 -0.99
C PHE A 228 14.91 7.85 0.18
N THR A 229 15.92 8.70 0.26
CA THR A 229 16.78 8.85 1.45
C THR A 229 16.72 10.31 1.92
N LYS A 230 16.52 10.53 3.20
CA LYS A 230 16.66 11.87 3.80
C LYS A 230 18.16 12.20 3.98
N GLU A 231 18.58 13.36 3.48
CA GLU A 231 19.93 13.92 3.69
C GLU A 231 20.11 14.45 5.11
#